data_a5bf5b5eeaa38a124a891d3b3a7375e3
#
_entry.id   a5bf5b5eeaa38a124a891d3b3a7375e3
#
_cell.length_a   1.000
_cell.length_b   1.000
_cell.length_c   1.000
_cell.angle_alpha   90.00
_cell.angle_beta   90.00
_cell.angle_gamma   90.00
#
_symmetry.space_group_name_H-M   'P 1'
#
loop_
_entity.id
_entity.type
_entity.pdbx_description
1 polymer ?
#
loop_
_entity_poly.entity_id
_entity_poly.type
_entity_poly.pdbx_seq_one_letter_code
_entity_poly.pdbx_strand_id
1 'polypeptide(L)'
;MVKNAGSHFLLSRLPEWRPFPAVLKGKVRLKGSEATNPVAVGDRVTYEYSEDPSAACPASIVEVLDRRNYVIRRSTNLSRQSHVIAANLDRAFIVVTLFFPEIKLPFLDRLLVTCEVYGIPATIVLNKVDIFRKEFPEQLADFHRIYESAGYRVIETSALTGEGIDELRAAIGSPDDGRVCLFSGESGVGKSSIIKALDPSLNPKVGDISLAHLQGRHTTSLYEMYPLSSGGFIIDSPGLRGFGLVRLEKEEIALYFPEMLKFSHDCRFAPCTHTHEPGCAVKQAVEDGLISAERYNSYLGMLEEDKKFR
;
A
#
# COMPACT_ATOMS: atom_id res chain seq x y z
N MET A 1 6.89 11.88 10.79
CA MET A 1 7.62 10.76 11.44
C MET A 1 8.14 9.83 10.36
N VAL A 2 9.44 9.55 10.35
CA VAL A 2 10.08 8.83 9.25
C VAL A 2 10.56 7.43 9.61
N LYS A 3 10.74 7.16 10.91
CA LYS A 3 11.13 5.83 11.40
C LYS A 3 10.67 5.62 12.84
N ASN A 4 10.23 4.39 13.13
CA ASN A 4 9.93 3.92 14.48
C ASN A 4 11.01 2.92 14.91
N ALA A 5 11.65 3.14 16.02
CA ALA A 5 12.67 2.26 16.62
C ALA A 5 12.27 1.89 18.06
N GLY A 6 11.08 1.36 18.25
CA GLY A 6 10.54 0.98 19.56
C GLY A 6 10.05 2.21 20.35
N SER A 7 10.78 2.60 21.39
CA SER A 7 10.46 3.78 22.21
C SER A 7 11.00 5.09 21.62
N HIS A 8 11.82 5.02 20.58
CA HIS A 8 12.44 6.16 19.92
C HIS A 8 11.89 6.31 18.50
N PHE A 9 11.76 7.55 18.06
CA PHE A 9 11.26 7.93 16.75
C PHE A 9 12.28 8.81 16.04
N LEU A 10 12.31 8.75 14.69
CA LEU A 10 12.98 9.77 13.89
C LEU A 10 11.93 10.66 13.25
N LEU A 11 12.12 11.95 13.40
CA LEU A 11 11.31 13.00 12.77
C LEU A 11 12.13 13.70 11.70
N SER A 12 11.49 14.13 10.62
CA SER A 12 12.09 15.04 9.64
C SER A 12 11.03 15.99 9.11
N ARG A 13 11.44 17.20 8.72
CA ARG A 13 10.60 18.15 8.00
C ARG A 13 10.73 17.87 6.50
N LEU A 14 9.63 17.50 5.85
CA LEU A 14 9.63 17.27 4.41
C LEU A 14 9.31 18.58 3.67
N PRO A 15 9.88 18.81 2.49
CA PRO A 15 10.78 17.93 1.73
C PRO A 15 12.23 17.90 2.23
N GLU A 16 12.63 18.74 3.16
CA GLU A 16 13.97 18.70 3.73
C GLU A 16 14.18 17.40 4.51
N TRP A 17 15.23 16.64 4.13
CA TRP A 17 15.57 15.40 4.81
C TRP A 17 16.67 15.62 5.84
N ARG A 18 16.26 15.92 7.07
CA ARG A 18 17.16 16.10 8.24
C ARG A 18 16.59 15.35 9.44
N PRO A 19 16.72 14.02 9.48
CA PRO A 19 16.16 13.23 10.56
C PRO A 19 16.82 13.55 11.90
N PHE A 20 16.00 13.70 12.94
CA PHE A 20 16.43 13.88 14.31
C PHE A 20 15.63 12.99 15.27
N PRO A 21 16.23 12.54 16.39
CA PRO A 21 15.55 11.65 17.32
C PRO A 21 14.50 12.39 18.16
N ALA A 22 13.43 11.65 18.48
CA ALA A 22 12.34 12.09 19.33
C ALA A 22 11.80 10.94 20.19
N VAL A 23 11.17 11.27 21.30
CA VAL A 23 10.43 10.35 22.18
C VAL A 23 8.98 10.80 22.31
N LEU A 24 8.10 9.93 22.82
CA LEU A 24 6.73 10.33 23.14
C LEU A 24 6.67 11.04 24.49
N LYS A 25 5.99 12.18 24.55
CA LYS A 25 5.71 12.91 25.80
C LYS A 25 4.46 12.31 26.46
N GLY A 26 4.63 11.53 27.52
CA GLY A 26 3.53 10.96 28.27
C GLY A 26 2.67 9.95 27.48
N LYS A 27 1.35 9.92 27.75
CA LYS A 27 0.40 9.09 27.01
C LYS A 27 -0.19 9.87 25.83
N VAL A 28 0.53 9.94 24.72
CA VAL A 28 -0.05 10.42 23.46
C VAL A 28 -1.11 9.40 23.02
N ARG A 29 -2.39 9.74 23.18
CA ARG A 29 -3.52 8.94 22.71
C ARG A 29 -4.06 9.56 21.44
N LEU A 30 -4.16 8.77 20.38
CA LEU A 30 -5.00 9.13 19.25
C LEU A 30 -6.45 9.11 19.71
N LYS A 31 -7.16 10.22 19.61
CA LYS A 31 -8.62 10.26 19.88
C LYS A 31 -9.32 9.26 18.95
N GLY A 32 -9.95 8.23 19.53
CA GLY A 32 -10.76 7.27 18.79
C GLY A 32 -10.01 6.14 18.06
N SER A 33 -8.72 5.92 18.31
CA SER A 33 -7.96 4.83 17.68
C SER A 33 -7.82 3.61 18.60
N GLU A 34 -8.22 2.43 18.10
CA GLU A 34 -7.93 1.12 18.69
C GLU A 34 -6.53 0.57 18.27
N ALA A 35 -5.71 1.40 17.61
CA ALA A 35 -4.40 0.97 17.13
C ALA A 35 -3.41 0.76 18.28
N THR A 36 -2.61 -0.30 18.16
CA THR A 36 -1.58 -0.66 19.16
C THR A 36 -0.38 0.28 19.15
N ASN A 37 -0.13 0.95 18.02
CA ASN A 37 0.95 1.93 17.88
C ASN A 37 0.36 3.34 17.80
N PRO A 38 0.72 4.23 18.73
CA PRO A 38 0.19 5.60 18.71
C PRO A 38 0.75 6.43 17.55
N VAL A 39 1.92 6.10 17.03
CA VAL A 39 2.61 6.82 15.96
C VAL A 39 3.06 5.84 14.88
N ALA A 40 2.79 6.17 13.61
CA ALA A 40 3.18 5.38 12.44
C ALA A 40 4.05 6.18 11.48
N VAL A 41 4.79 5.49 10.60
CA VAL A 41 5.58 6.16 9.54
C VAL A 41 4.64 6.96 8.63
N GLY A 42 5.02 8.20 8.33
CA GLY A 42 4.19 9.16 7.58
C GLY A 42 3.31 10.05 8.44
N ASP A 43 3.16 9.78 9.75
CA ASP A 43 2.39 10.67 10.63
C ASP A 43 2.99 12.07 10.68
N ARG A 44 2.10 13.07 10.66
CA ARG A 44 2.40 14.46 10.98
C ARG A 44 2.23 14.63 12.47
N VAL A 45 3.23 15.24 13.12
CA VAL A 45 3.27 15.36 14.58
C VAL A 45 3.66 16.77 14.97
N THR A 46 3.13 17.24 16.11
CA THR A 46 3.69 18.38 16.81
C THR A 46 4.71 17.89 17.81
N TYR A 47 5.80 18.64 17.98
CA TYR A 47 6.87 18.28 18.88
C TYR A 47 7.46 19.50 19.57
N GLU A 48 8.04 19.30 20.73
CA GLU A 48 8.77 20.30 21.51
C GLU A 48 10.24 19.87 21.59
N TYR A 49 11.15 20.84 21.49
CA TYR A 49 12.57 20.58 21.80
C TYR A 49 12.79 20.60 23.31
N SER A 50 13.73 19.77 23.77
CA SER A 50 14.19 19.81 25.14
C SER A 50 15.00 21.09 25.38
N GLU A 51 14.71 21.75 26.49
CA GLU A 51 15.52 22.90 26.96
C GLU A 51 16.85 22.43 27.58
N ASP A 52 16.97 21.13 27.89
CA ASP A 52 18.20 20.52 28.43
C ASP A 52 19.11 20.06 27.29
N PRO A 53 20.29 20.69 27.10
CA PRO A 53 21.25 20.34 26.08
C PRO A 53 21.84 18.92 26.29
N SER A 54 21.74 18.37 27.50
CA SER A 54 22.25 17.03 27.86
C SER A 54 21.20 15.93 27.67
N ALA A 55 19.97 16.28 27.27
CA ALA A 55 18.90 15.32 27.06
C ALA A 55 19.30 14.28 26.01
N ALA A 56 19.13 13.00 26.33
CA ALA A 56 19.45 11.88 25.45
C ALA A 56 18.62 11.93 24.14
N CYS A 57 17.53 12.70 24.12
CA CYS A 57 16.67 12.89 22.97
C CYS A 57 16.27 14.37 22.86
N PRO A 58 16.58 15.06 21.74
CA PRO A 58 16.39 16.50 21.61
C PRO A 58 14.92 16.91 21.46
N ALA A 59 14.01 15.98 21.14
CA ALA A 59 12.62 16.31 20.88
C ALA A 59 11.63 15.35 21.54
N SER A 60 10.46 15.86 21.87
CA SER A 60 9.33 15.11 22.41
C SER A 60 8.09 15.32 21.55
N ILE A 61 7.49 14.25 21.05
CA ILE A 61 6.21 14.27 20.34
C ILE A 61 5.11 14.54 21.34
N VAL A 62 4.34 15.61 21.12
CA VAL A 62 3.24 16.05 21.98
C VAL A 62 1.90 15.62 21.44
N GLU A 63 1.75 15.59 20.11
CA GLU A 63 0.49 15.28 19.44
C GLU A 63 0.74 14.64 18.09
N VAL A 64 -0.17 13.75 17.69
CA VAL A 64 -0.27 13.20 16.33
C VAL A 64 -1.46 13.88 15.67
N LEU A 65 -1.23 14.53 14.54
CA LEU A 65 -2.26 15.23 13.78
C LEU A 65 -3.14 14.23 13.04
N ASP A 66 -4.34 14.66 12.64
CA ASP A 66 -5.29 13.85 11.90
C ASP A 66 -4.67 13.30 10.61
N ARG A 67 -4.88 12.01 10.38
CA ARG A 67 -4.40 11.31 9.20
C ARG A 67 -5.35 11.52 8.04
N ARG A 68 -4.83 11.95 6.89
CA ARG A 68 -5.62 12.01 5.63
C ARG A 68 -6.05 10.61 5.18
N ASN A 69 -5.13 9.67 5.26
CA ASN A 69 -5.31 8.26 4.98
C ASN A 69 -4.24 7.46 5.74
N TYR A 70 -4.42 6.15 5.79
CA TYR A 70 -3.46 5.25 6.44
C TYR A 70 -3.67 3.81 5.98
N VAL A 71 -2.70 2.96 6.20
CA VAL A 71 -2.79 1.51 5.95
C VAL A 71 -2.59 0.76 7.25
N ILE A 72 -3.42 -0.26 7.49
CA ILE A 72 -3.32 -1.12 8.68
C ILE A 72 -2.85 -2.53 8.33
N ARG A 73 -2.22 -3.16 9.31
CA ARG A 73 -2.00 -4.60 9.38
C ARG A 73 -2.88 -5.17 10.47
N ARG A 74 -3.69 -6.18 10.13
CA ARG A 74 -4.39 -6.97 11.15
C ARG A 74 -3.41 -7.88 11.89
N SER A 75 -3.56 -8.00 13.20
CA SER A 75 -2.92 -9.06 13.96
C SER A 75 -3.53 -10.40 13.56
N THR A 76 -2.69 -11.40 13.29
CA THR A 76 -3.12 -12.78 13.00
C THR A 76 -3.68 -13.49 14.23
N ASN A 77 -3.47 -12.96 15.42
CA ASN A 77 -4.03 -13.46 16.66
C ASN A 77 -5.38 -12.79 16.92
N LEU A 78 -6.31 -13.49 17.56
CA LEU A 78 -7.67 -13.14 17.98
C LEU A 78 -7.87 -11.75 18.64
N SER A 79 -6.83 -10.91 18.69
CA SER A 79 -6.91 -9.55 19.17
C SER A 79 -7.55 -8.65 18.10
N ARG A 80 -8.57 -7.89 18.48
CA ARG A 80 -9.21 -6.83 17.69
C ARG A 80 -8.26 -5.67 17.33
N GLN A 81 -6.99 -5.79 17.65
CA GLN A 81 -6.00 -4.72 17.54
C GLN A 81 -5.42 -4.64 16.13
N SER A 82 -5.52 -3.48 15.53
CA SER A 82 -4.88 -3.14 14.26
C SER A 82 -3.57 -2.38 14.51
N HIS A 83 -2.59 -2.56 13.62
CA HIS A 83 -1.34 -1.83 13.65
C HIS A 83 -1.24 -0.95 12.40
N VAL A 84 -1.14 0.37 12.59
CA VAL A 84 -0.96 1.28 11.45
C VAL A 84 0.46 1.12 10.91
N ILE A 85 0.54 0.80 9.62
CA ILE A 85 1.79 0.58 8.89
C ILE A 85 2.39 1.91 8.46
N ALA A 86 1.59 2.70 7.73
CA ALA A 86 1.96 3.97 7.16
C ALA A 86 0.74 4.89 7.11
N ALA A 87 0.98 6.20 7.11
CA ALA A 87 -0.06 7.21 7.07
C ALA A 87 0.31 8.37 6.13
N ASN A 88 -0.71 9.14 5.73
CA ASN A 88 -0.57 10.33 4.90
C ASN A 88 0.12 10.08 3.55
N LEU A 89 -0.26 8.98 2.92
CA LEU A 89 0.30 8.51 1.66
C LEU A 89 -0.30 9.30 0.48
N ASP A 90 0.53 9.67 -0.47
CA ASP A 90 0.11 10.31 -1.71
C ASP A 90 -0.20 9.29 -2.80
N ARG A 91 0.48 8.12 -2.77
CA ARG A 91 0.26 7.02 -3.71
C ARG A 91 0.77 5.69 -3.15
N ALA A 92 0.15 4.60 -3.58
CA ALA A 92 0.66 3.25 -3.40
C ALA A 92 1.13 2.68 -4.75
N PHE A 93 2.37 2.19 -4.79
CA PHE A 93 2.91 1.42 -5.91
C PHE A 93 2.88 -0.06 -5.55
N ILE A 94 2.03 -0.82 -6.26
CA ILE A 94 1.86 -2.26 -6.05
C ILE A 94 2.72 -3.00 -7.07
N VAL A 95 3.86 -3.51 -6.61
CA VAL A 95 4.82 -4.22 -7.48
C VAL A 95 4.38 -5.66 -7.65
N VAL A 96 4.23 -6.08 -8.90
CA VAL A 96 3.79 -7.41 -9.30
C VAL A 96 4.62 -7.96 -10.46
N THR A 97 4.48 -9.25 -10.72
CA THR A 97 5.04 -9.94 -11.88
C THR A 97 4.00 -10.92 -12.41
N LEU A 98 3.92 -11.16 -13.72
CA LEU A 98 2.99 -12.17 -14.27
C LEU A 98 3.36 -13.55 -13.77
N PHE A 99 4.64 -13.88 -13.84
CA PHE A 99 5.21 -15.16 -13.39
C PHE A 99 6.51 -14.90 -12.61
N PHE A 100 6.93 -15.89 -11.82
CA PHE A 100 8.21 -15.86 -11.09
C PHE A 100 8.37 -14.72 -10.05
N PRO A 101 7.45 -14.59 -9.06
CA PRO A 101 6.29 -15.45 -8.76
C PRO A 101 5.07 -15.14 -9.61
N GLU A 102 4.20 -16.16 -9.78
CA GLU A 102 2.93 -16.00 -10.47
C GLU A 102 1.99 -15.10 -9.66
N ILE A 103 1.42 -14.10 -10.34
CA ILE A 103 0.45 -13.21 -9.72
C ILE A 103 -0.87 -13.93 -9.45
N LYS A 104 -1.40 -13.73 -8.26
CA LYS A 104 -2.75 -14.12 -7.90
C LYS A 104 -3.66 -12.91 -8.05
N LEU A 105 -4.43 -12.82 -9.14
CA LEU A 105 -5.31 -11.68 -9.42
C LEU A 105 -6.24 -11.35 -8.23
N PRO A 106 -6.91 -12.30 -7.56
CA PRO A 106 -7.73 -11.98 -6.40
C PRO A 106 -6.97 -11.32 -5.24
N PHE A 107 -5.68 -11.61 -5.13
CA PHE A 107 -4.83 -10.97 -4.13
C PHE A 107 -4.48 -9.53 -4.52
N LEU A 108 -4.12 -9.28 -5.79
CA LEU A 108 -3.89 -7.92 -6.28
C LEU A 108 -5.16 -7.08 -6.16
N ASP A 109 -6.30 -7.64 -6.57
CA ASP A 109 -7.59 -6.96 -6.50
C ASP A 109 -7.96 -6.55 -5.08
N ARG A 110 -7.69 -7.41 -4.11
CA ARG A 110 -7.87 -7.11 -2.69
C ARG A 110 -7.00 -5.94 -2.21
N LEU A 111 -5.77 -5.85 -2.71
CA LEU A 111 -4.91 -4.72 -2.39
C LEU A 111 -5.40 -3.42 -2.99
N LEU A 112 -5.86 -3.46 -4.25
CA LEU A 112 -6.44 -2.32 -4.94
C LEU A 112 -7.70 -1.84 -4.20
N VAL A 113 -8.62 -2.75 -3.86
CA VAL A 113 -9.80 -2.44 -3.03
C VAL A 113 -9.39 -1.82 -1.69
N THR A 114 -8.36 -2.33 -1.04
CA THR A 114 -7.86 -1.74 0.20
C THR A 114 -7.37 -0.31 -0.01
N CYS A 115 -6.68 -0.04 -1.11
CA CYS A 115 -6.24 1.31 -1.45
C CYS A 115 -7.44 2.24 -1.68
N GLU A 116 -8.47 1.79 -2.40
CA GLU A 116 -9.71 2.56 -2.62
C GLU A 116 -10.42 2.89 -1.29
N VAL A 117 -10.57 1.90 -0.40
CA VAL A 117 -11.19 2.08 0.93
C VAL A 117 -10.48 3.15 1.74
N TYR A 118 -9.15 3.20 1.68
CA TYR A 118 -8.36 4.18 2.42
C TYR A 118 -8.13 5.49 1.66
N GLY A 119 -8.69 5.66 0.45
CA GLY A 119 -8.50 6.85 -0.38
C GLY A 119 -7.04 7.05 -0.78
N ILE A 120 -6.32 5.98 -1.07
CA ILE A 120 -4.91 6.01 -1.50
C ILE A 120 -4.86 5.70 -2.99
N PRO A 121 -4.52 6.65 -3.87
CA PRO A 121 -4.36 6.38 -5.29
C PRO A 121 -3.34 5.26 -5.51
N ALA A 122 -3.74 4.19 -6.23
CA ALA A 122 -2.89 3.06 -6.53
C ALA A 122 -2.34 3.12 -7.96
N THR A 123 -1.11 2.65 -8.15
CA THR A 123 -0.48 2.39 -9.44
C THR A 123 0.13 1.01 -9.40
N ILE A 124 -0.15 0.20 -10.40
CA ILE A 124 0.44 -1.13 -10.56
C ILE A 124 1.80 -0.98 -11.23
N VAL A 125 2.82 -1.59 -10.66
CA VAL A 125 4.16 -1.65 -11.25
C VAL A 125 4.42 -3.09 -11.68
N LEU A 126 4.30 -3.35 -12.97
CA LEU A 126 4.52 -4.67 -13.55
C LEU A 126 6.00 -4.83 -13.88
N ASN A 127 6.71 -5.59 -13.05
CA ASN A 127 8.15 -5.79 -13.18
C ASN A 127 8.51 -7.07 -13.96
N LYS A 128 9.73 -7.12 -14.47
CA LYS A 128 10.31 -8.20 -15.30
C LYS A 128 9.71 -8.26 -16.72
N VAL A 129 9.29 -7.12 -17.25
CA VAL A 129 8.67 -7.07 -18.59
C VAL A 129 9.60 -7.50 -19.72
N ASP A 130 10.91 -7.41 -19.51
CA ASP A 130 11.94 -7.95 -20.42
C ASP A 130 11.75 -9.43 -20.71
N ILE A 131 11.22 -10.20 -19.76
CA ILE A 131 10.85 -11.61 -19.92
C ILE A 131 9.47 -11.72 -20.57
N PHE A 132 8.48 -10.98 -20.06
CA PHE A 132 7.08 -11.20 -20.42
C PHE A 132 6.76 -10.79 -21.86
N ARG A 133 7.39 -9.75 -22.39
CA ARG A 133 7.22 -9.37 -23.80
C ARG A 133 7.68 -10.44 -24.79
N LYS A 134 8.66 -11.24 -24.41
CA LYS A 134 9.19 -12.31 -25.26
C LYS A 134 8.45 -13.62 -25.11
N GLU A 135 8.21 -14.01 -23.86
CA GLU A 135 7.74 -15.35 -23.53
C GLU A 135 6.21 -15.41 -23.35
N PHE A 136 5.58 -14.27 -22.95
CA PHE A 136 4.16 -14.23 -22.54
C PHE A 136 3.43 -12.97 -23.04
N PRO A 137 3.51 -12.62 -24.36
CA PRO A 137 2.95 -11.37 -24.86
C PRO A 137 1.42 -11.29 -24.74
N GLU A 138 0.71 -12.42 -24.87
CA GLU A 138 -0.75 -12.48 -24.74
C GLU A 138 -1.18 -12.21 -23.30
N GLN A 139 -0.54 -12.86 -22.33
CA GLN A 139 -0.83 -12.64 -20.90
C GLN A 139 -0.48 -11.23 -20.45
N LEU A 140 0.55 -10.62 -21.05
CA LEU A 140 0.89 -9.22 -20.81
C LEU A 140 -0.22 -8.30 -21.32
N ALA A 141 -0.72 -8.52 -22.54
CA ALA A 141 -1.81 -7.76 -23.12
C ALA A 141 -3.11 -7.92 -22.32
N ASP A 142 -3.43 -9.14 -21.88
CA ASP A 142 -4.60 -9.43 -21.03
C ASP A 142 -4.49 -8.71 -19.68
N PHE A 143 -3.32 -8.70 -19.07
CA PHE A 143 -3.10 -7.99 -17.80
C PHE A 143 -3.39 -6.50 -17.94
N HIS A 144 -2.88 -5.85 -19.00
CA HIS A 144 -3.20 -4.45 -19.30
C HIS A 144 -4.69 -4.24 -19.50
N ARG A 145 -5.32 -5.07 -20.33
CA ARG A 145 -6.76 -5.00 -20.58
C ARG A 145 -7.59 -5.06 -19.29
N ILE A 146 -7.25 -5.97 -18.37
CA ILE A 146 -7.95 -6.16 -17.10
C ILE A 146 -7.87 -4.91 -16.22
N TYR A 147 -6.67 -4.37 -16.04
CA TYR A 147 -6.46 -3.31 -15.04
C TYR A 147 -6.64 -1.89 -15.57
N GLU A 148 -6.28 -1.64 -16.83
CA GLU A 148 -6.49 -0.32 -17.44
C GLU A 148 -7.97 -0.06 -17.73
N SER A 149 -8.75 -1.08 -18.12
CA SER A 149 -10.20 -0.94 -18.24
C SER A 149 -10.90 -0.65 -16.90
N ALA A 150 -10.33 -1.14 -15.81
CA ALA A 150 -10.79 -0.83 -14.45
C ALA A 150 -10.32 0.56 -13.95
N GLY A 151 -9.50 1.30 -14.74
CA GLY A 151 -9.05 2.64 -14.43
C GLY A 151 -7.71 2.71 -13.68
N TYR A 152 -7.00 1.60 -13.51
CA TYR A 152 -5.69 1.59 -12.87
C TYR A 152 -4.58 1.85 -13.88
N ARG A 153 -3.64 2.74 -13.50
CA ARG A 153 -2.42 2.91 -14.25
C ARG A 153 -1.50 1.71 -14.04
N VAL A 154 -0.96 1.16 -15.13
CA VAL A 154 0.07 0.14 -15.12
C VAL A 154 1.37 0.77 -15.65
N ILE A 155 2.45 0.67 -14.87
CA ILE A 155 3.80 1.06 -15.29
C ILE A 155 4.59 -0.23 -15.48
N GLU A 156 5.02 -0.48 -16.70
CA GLU A 156 5.91 -1.59 -17.02
C GLU A 156 7.35 -1.28 -16.63
N THR A 157 8.00 -2.21 -15.94
CA THR A 157 9.39 -2.04 -15.51
C THR A 157 10.21 -3.30 -15.70
N SER A 158 11.49 -3.12 -15.93
CA SER A 158 12.51 -4.15 -15.73
C SER A 158 13.64 -3.56 -14.88
N ALA A 159 13.70 -3.99 -13.63
CA ALA A 159 14.80 -3.61 -12.75
C ALA A 159 16.16 -4.12 -13.24
N LEU A 160 16.17 -5.12 -14.13
CA LEU A 160 17.39 -5.68 -14.72
C LEU A 160 17.92 -4.79 -15.86
N THR A 161 17.06 -4.34 -16.77
CA THR A 161 17.43 -3.56 -17.94
C THR A 161 17.37 -2.05 -17.71
N GLY A 162 16.68 -1.60 -16.65
CA GLY A 162 16.41 -0.20 -16.39
C GLY A 162 15.16 0.34 -17.10
N GLU A 163 14.47 -0.48 -17.88
CA GLU A 163 13.27 -0.08 -18.62
C GLU A 163 12.17 0.35 -17.64
N GLY A 164 11.47 1.45 -17.96
CA GLY A 164 10.35 1.98 -17.19
C GLY A 164 10.72 2.63 -15.83
N ILE A 165 12.00 2.57 -15.43
CA ILE A 165 12.45 3.14 -14.15
C ILE A 165 12.32 4.66 -14.13
N ASP A 166 12.58 5.35 -15.25
CA ASP A 166 12.42 6.80 -15.33
C ASP A 166 10.96 7.24 -15.28
N GLU A 167 10.06 6.48 -15.89
CA GLU A 167 8.62 6.70 -15.78
C GLU A 167 8.14 6.52 -14.33
N LEU A 168 8.60 5.45 -13.67
CA LEU A 168 8.27 5.20 -12.27
C LEU A 168 8.83 6.30 -11.37
N ARG A 169 10.05 6.78 -11.63
CA ARG A 169 10.68 7.89 -10.91
C ARG A 169 9.84 9.17 -11.03
N ALA A 170 9.42 9.53 -12.23
CA ALA A 170 8.55 10.67 -12.47
C ALA A 170 7.18 10.54 -11.78
N ALA A 171 6.65 9.32 -11.67
CA ALA A 171 5.38 9.05 -11.00
C ALA A 171 5.47 9.17 -9.45
N ILE A 172 6.65 8.97 -8.87
CA ILE A 172 6.87 9.13 -7.42
C ILE A 172 6.84 10.61 -7.04
N GLY A 173 7.51 11.47 -7.79
CA GLY A 173 7.51 12.91 -7.54
C GLY A 173 8.81 13.61 -7.90
N SER A 174 8.83 14.91 -7.71
CA SER A 174 9.99 15.78 -7.87
C SER A 174 10.61 16.12 -6.50
N PRO A 175 11.84 16.70 -6.47
CA PRO A 175 12.52 17.03 -5.23
C PRO A 175 11.73 17.94 -4.28
N ASP A 176 10.89 18.81 -4.84
CA ASP A 176 10.16 19.82 -4.07
C ASP A 176 8.76 19.38 -3.65
N ASP A 177 8.27 18.25 -4.18
CA ASP A 177 6.88 17.82 -3.96
C ASP A 177 6.61 17.31 -2.53
N GLY A 178 7.63 16.77 -1.85
CA GLY A 178 7.48 16.17 -0.53
C GLY A 178 6.54 14.95 -0.50
N ARG A 179 6.24 14.35 -1.66
CA ARG A 179 5.31 13.21 -1.78
C ARG A 179 5.83 11.98 -1.06
N VAL A 180 4.92 11.31 -0.39
CA VAL A 180 5.21 10.07 0.34
C VAL A 180 4.46 8.92 -0.34
N CYS A 181 5.21 7.96 -0.87
CA CYS A 181 4.68 6.83 -1.60
C CYS A 181 4.95 5.51 -0.85
N LEU A 182 3.95 4.64 -0.85
CA LEU A 182 4.09 3.28 -0.33
C LEU A 182 4.53 2.35 -1.45
N PHE A 183 5.60 1.59 -1.24
CA PHE A 183 5.98 0.47 -2.10
C PHE A 183 5.58 -0.83 -1.46
N SER A 184 4.79 -1.62 -2.17
CA SER A 184 4.26 -2.88 -1.68
C SER A 184 4.28 -3.93 -2.78
N GLY A 185 4.40 -5.21 -2.41
CA GLY A 185 4.47 -6.32 -3.37
C GLY A 185 4.86 -7.61 -2.67
N GLU A 186 4.56 -8.75 -3.29
CA GLU A 186 4.97 -10.06 -2.78
C GLU A 186 6.50 -10.24 -2.75
N SER A 187 6.94 -11.25 -2.01
CA SER A 187 8.36 -11.62 -2.04
C SER A 187 8.75 -12.15 -3.42
N GLY A 188 9.89 -11.70 -3.94
CA GLY A 188 10.41 -12.17 -5.23
C GLY A 188 9.94 -11.39 -6.47
N VAL A 189 8.99 -10.45 -6.35
CA VAL A 189 8.56 -9.60 -7.48
C VAL A 189 9.60 -8.57 -7.92
N GLY A 190 10.71 -8.43 -7.17
CA GLY A 190 11.80 -7.52 -7.51
C GLY A 190 11.67 -6.12 -6.91
N LYS A 191 10.85 -5.92 -5.87
CA LYS A 191 10.65 -4.62 -5.20
C LYS A 191 11.98 -3.97 -4.79
N SER A 192 12.86 -4.69 -4.09
CA SER A 192 14.17 -4.17 -3.67
C SER A 192 15.09 -3.85 -4.85
N SER A 193 14.99 -4.60 -5.95
CA SER A 193 15.74 -4.34 -7.17
C SER A 193 15.26 -3.05 -7.85
N ILE A 194 13.94 -2.81 -7.87
CA ILE A 194 13.34 -1.56 -8.37
C ILE A 194 13.81 -0.38 -7.51
N ILE A 195 13.74 -0.49 -6.18
CA ILE A 195 14.19 0.59 -5.26
C ILE A 195 15.67 0.92 -5.51
N LYS A 196 16.51 -0.10 -5.69
CA LYS A 196 17.92 0.10 -6.02
C LYS A 196 18.14 0.70 -7.41
N ALA A 197 17.28 0.38 -8.38
CA ALA A 197 17.34 1.00 -9.72
C ALA A 197 16.84 2.46 -9.71
N LEU A 198 15.87 2.78 -8.85
CA LEU A 198 15.42 4.15 -8.63
C LEU A 198 16.50 5.01 -7.99
N ASP A 199 17.17 4.47 -6.99
CA ASP A 199 18.27 5.14 -6.28
C ASP A 199 19.34 4.14 -5.83
N PRO A 200 20.50 4.07 -6.50
CA PRO A 200 21.60 3.17 -6.17
C PRO A 200 22.21 3.39 -4.78
N SER A 201 22.01 4.59 -4.19
CA SER A 201 22.51 4.90 -2.84
C SER A 201 21.68 4.21 -1.75
N LEU A 202 20.44 3.83 -2.07
CA LEU A 202 19.57 3.10 -1.15
C LEU A 202 19.97 1.62 -1.11
N ASN A 203 20.12 1.10 0.08
CA ASN A 203 20.34 -0.32 0.31
C ASN A 203 19.18 -0.87 1.14
N PRO A 204 17.99 -1.10 0.52
CA PRO A 204 16.88 -1.72 1.23
C PRO A 204 17.35 -3.09 1.69
N LYS A 205 17.25 -3.36 2.99
CA LYS A 205 17.67 -4.64 3.58
C LYS A 205 16.88 -5.79 2.96
N VAL A 206 17.48 -6.43 1.96
CA VAL A 206 16.91 -7.61 1.29
C VAL A 206 17.13 -8.80 2.21
N GLY A 207 16.07 -9.41 2.69
CA GLY A 207 16.11 -10.78 3.21
C GLY A 207 16.24 -10.99 4.72
N ASP A 208 16.56 -10.00 5.54
CA ASP A 208 16.73 -10.22 6.99
C ASP A 208 15.43 -10.43 7.79
N ILE A 209 14.27 -10.28 7.14
CA ILE A 209 12.97 -10.38 7.82
C ILE A 209 12.56 -11.84 8.07
N SER A 210 13.01 -12.78 7.25
CA SER A 210 12.69 -14.19 7.43
C SER A 210 13.42 -14.83 8.62
N LEU A 211 14.62 -14.33 8.96
CA LEU A 211 15.40 -14.82 10.11
C LEU A 211 14.96 -14.17 11.43
N ALA A 212 14.50 -12.93 11.42
CA ALA A 212 14.01 -12.25 12.62
C ALA A 212 12.71 -12.87 13.15
N HIS A 213 11.89 -13.48 12.30
CA HIS A 213 10.69 -14.21 12.72
C HIS A 213 11.00 -15.54 13.44
N LEU A 214 12.17 -16.13 13.20
CA LEU A 214 12.58 -17.40 13.82
C LEU A 214 13.18 -17.23 15.22
N GLN A 215 13.61 -16.02 15.62
CA GLN A 215 14.32 -15.81 16.89
C GLN A 215 13.57 -15.05 17.98
N GLY A 216 12.28 -14.75 17.84
CA GLY A 216 11.46 -14.21 18.95
C GLY A 216 11.97 -12.91 19.59
N ARG A 217 12.86 -12.15 18.94
CA ARG A 217 13.33 -10.86 19.43
C ARG A 217 12.43 -9.73 18.93
N HIS A 218 11.62 -9.22 19.85
CA HIS A 218 10.96 -7.93 19.73
C HIS A 218 12.01 -6.85 19.54
N THR A 219 11.96 -6.16 18.40
CA THR A 219 12.46 -4.79 18.14
C THR A 219 13.15 -4.68 16.79
N THR A 220 12.37 -4.55 15.72
CA THR A 220 12.88 -3.84 14.55
C THR A 220 11.69 -3.16 13.90
N SER A 221 11.76 -1.84 13.70
CA SER A 221 10.71 -1.14 12.96
C SER A 221 10.65 -1.75 11.57
N LEU A 222 9.51 -2.38 11.28
CA LEU A 222 9.25 -3.06 10.02
C LEU A 222 9.08 -2.07 8.86
N TYR A 223 8.97 -0.77 9.15
CA TYR A 223 8.63 0.27 8.18
C TYR A 223 9.52 1.49 8.39
N GLU A 224 10.11 1.94 7.31
CA GLU A 224 11.01 3.11 7.30
C GLU A 224 10.77 3.89 6.01
N MET A 225 10.84 5.22 6.13
CA MET A 225 10.76 6.13 4.99
C MET A 225 12.18 6.43 4.51
N TYR A 226 12.37 6.43 3.20
CA TYR A 226 13.62 6.74 2.52
C TYR A 226 13.41 7.89 1.56
N PRO A 227 14.30 8.91 1.54
CA PRO A 227 14.31 9.92 0.50
C PRO A 227 14.89 9.31 -0.78
N LEU A 228 14.36 9.69 -1.94
CA LEU A 228 14.99 9.42 -3.21
C LEU A 228 15.84 10.61 -3.65
N SER A 229 17.02 10.36 -4.22
CA SER A 229 17.89 11.41 -4.77
C SER A 229 17.22 12.19 -5.91
N SER A 230 16.27 11.58 -6.61
CA SER A 230 15.44 12.20 -7.64
C SER A 230 14.25 13.00 -7.11
N GLY A 231 13.99 12.95 -5.80
CA GLY A 231 12.85 13.57 -5.13
C GLY A 231 11.76 12.59 -4.73
N GLY A 232 10.90 13.04 -3.79
CA GLY A 232 9.89 12.21 -3.15
C GLY A 232 10.46 11.25 -2.11
N PHE A 233 9.55 10.56 -1.44
CA PHE A 233 9.86 9.65 -0.35
C PHE A 233 9.15 8.32 -0.56
N ILE A 234 9.84 7.23 -0.27
CA ILE A 234 9.24 5.90 -0.31
C ILE A 234 9.20 5.27 1.08
N ILE A 235 8.10 4.60 1.38
CA ILE A 235 7.96 3.71 2.53
C ILE A 235 7.97 2.29 1.97
N ASP A 236 9.01 1.51 2.30
CA ASP A 236 9.08 0.11 1.92
C ASP A 236 8.27 -0.72 2.93
N SER A 237 7.29 -1.48 2.42
CA SER A 237 6.57 -2.44 3.22
C SER A 237 7.03 -3.86 2.87
N PRO A 238 7.70 -4.54 3.79
CA PRO A 238 8.13 -5.91 3.56
C PRO A 238 6.91 -6.83 3.48
N GLY A 239 6.62 -7.32 2.29
CA GLY A 239 5.62 -8.35 2.02
C GLY A 239 4.19 -8.00 2.44
N LEU A 240 3.28 -8.10 1.52
CA LEU A 240 1.84 -7.78 1.70
C LEU A 240 1.07 -8.75 2.61
N ARG A 241 1.75 -9.68 3.26
CA ARG A 241 1.14 -10.61 4.22
C ARG A 241 0.62 -9.84 5.42
N GLY A 242 -0.61 -9.35 5.32
CA GLY A 242 -1.27 -8.65 6.43
C GLY A 242 -1.91 -7.31 6.08
N PHE A 243 -1.96 -6.90 4.81
CA PHE A 243 -2.91 -5.88 4.39
C PHE A 243 -4.31 -6.39 4.74
N GLY A 244 -4.84 -5.91 5.86
CA GLY A 244 -6.16 -6.28 6.30
C GLY A 244 -7.19 -5.48 5.51
N LEU A 245 -8.11 -6.16 4.85
CA LEU A 245 -9.37 -5.51 4.51
C LEU A 245 -9.97 -4.96 5.80
N VAL A 246 -10.35 -3.71 5.78
CA VAL A 246 -11.32 -3.15 6.73
C VAL A 246 -12.54 -4.06 6.71
N ARG A 247 -13.28 -4.12 7.80
CA ARG A 247 -14.61 -4.71 7.79
C ARG A 247 -15.49 -3.86 6.87
N LEU A 248 -15.66 -4.33 5.64
CA LEU A 248 -16.63 -3.77 4.71
C LEU A 248 -17.90 -4.60 4.84
N GLU A 249 -19.03 -3.94 4.88
CA GLU A 249 -20.30 -4.62 4.67
C GLU A 249 -20.35 -5.10 3.21
N LYS A 250 -21.06 -6.20 2.95
CA LYS A 250 -21.09 -6.83 1.61
C LYS A 250 -21.55 -5.87 0.51
N GLU A 251 -22.53 -5.07 0.88
CA GLU A 251 -23.16 -4.06 0.02
C GLU A 251 -22.19 -2.94 -0.36
N GLU A 252 -21.12 -2.76 0.42
CA GLU A 252 -20.13 -1.72 0.21
C GLU A 252 -18.96 -2.17 -0.68
N ILE A 253 -18.65 -3.48 -0.76
CA ILE A 253 -17.47 -3.98 -1.47
C ILE A 253 -17.45 -3.53 -2.93
N ALA A 254 -18.60 -3.58 -3.62
CA ALA A 254 -18.72 -3.16 -5.01
C ALA A 254 -18.38 -1.68 -5.24
N LEU A 255 -18.58 -0.81 -4.24
CA LEU A 255 -18.27 0.61 -4.31
C LEU A 255 -16.78 0.89 -4.43
N TYR A 256 -15.94 -0.07 -4.04
CA TYR A 256 -14.48 0.00 -4.10
C TYR A 256 -13.88 -0.75 -5.30
N PHE A 257 -14.71 -1.10 -6.28
CA PHE A 257 -14.31 -1.49 -7.62
C PHE A 257 -14.69 -0.36 -8.57
N PRO A 258 -13.77 0.50 -9.01
CA PRO A 258 -14.08 1.71 -9.78
C PRO A 258 -14.90 1.44 -11.04
N GLU A 259 -14.60 0.33 -11.74
CA GLU A 259 -15.31 -0.14 -12.90
C GLU A 259 -16.75 -0.57 -12.58
N MET A 260 -16.99 -1.18 -11.42
CA MET A 260 -18.34 -1.58 -10.99
C MET A 260 -19.14 -0.36 -10.52
N LEU A 261 -18.51 0.54 -9.78
CA LEU A 261 -19.13 1.78 -9.31
C LEU A 261 -19.69 2.60 -10.47
N LYS A 262 -18.98 2.64 -11.61
CA LYS A 262 -19.38 3.35 -12.82
C LYS A 262 -20.74 2.88 -13.35
N PHE A 263 -21.05 1.58 -13.28
CA PHE A 263 -22.31 0.99 -13.79
C PHE A 263 -23.35 0.77 -12.69
N SER A 264 -22.99 0.84 -11.41
CA SER A 264 -23.88 0.50 -10.30
C SER A 264 -25.11 1.41 -10.21
N HIS A 265 -25.01 2.65 -10.68
CA HIS A 265 -26.09 3.63 -10.67
C HIS A 265 -27.25 3.26 -11.63
N ASP A 266 -26.99 2.42 -12.63
CA ASP A 266 -27.97 1.98 -13.63
C ASP A 266 -28.65 0.64 -13.25
N CYS A 267 -28.34 0.10 -12.07
CA CYS A 267 -28.99 -1.10 -11.56
C CYS A 267 -30.47 -0.82 -11.24
N ARG A 268 -31.33 -1.80 -11.58
CA ARG A 268 -32.77 -1.72 -11.31
C ARG A 268 -33.10 -1.62 -9.81
N PHE A 269 -32.25 -2.17 -8.94
CA PHE A 269 -32.45 -2.22 -7.49
C PHE A 269 -31.32 -1.50 -6.75
N ALA A 270 -31.68 -0.85 -5.66
CA ALA A 270 -30.73 -0.25 -4.73
C ALA A 270 -31.17 -0.59 -3.27
N PRO A 271 -30.33 -1.27 -2.47
CA PRO A 271 -28.98 -1.74 -2.82
C PRO A 271 -28.98 -2.94 -3.80
N CYS A 272 -27.92 -3.06 -4.60
CA CYS A 272 -27.67 -4.19 -5.47
C CYS A 272 -26.35 -4.86 -5.11
N THR A 273 -26.36 -6.15 -4.89
CA THR A 273 -25.12 -6.92 -4.60
C THR A 273 -24.45 -7.43 -5.87
N HIS A 274 -25.04 -7.12 -7.05
CA HIS A 274 -24.56 -7.52 -8.37
C HIS A 274 -24.34 -9.04 -8.52
N THR A 275 -25.08 -9.86 -7.77
CA THR A 275 -24.96 -11.34 -7.79
C THR A 275 -26.15 -11.99 -8.49
N HIS A 276 -27.35 -11.85 -7.94
CA HIS A 276 -28.56 -12.55 -8.41
C HIS A 276 -29.69 -11.61 -8.84
N GLU A 277 -29.55 -10.31 -8.62
CA GLU A 277 -30.60 -9.34 -8.90
C GLU A 277 -30.86 -9.25 -10.42
N PRO A 278 -32.16 -9.29 -10.82
CA PRO A 278 -32.52 -9.11 -12.22
C PRO A 278 -32.38 -7.66 -12.66
N GLY A 279 -31.91 -7.42 -13.88
CA GLY A 279 -31.69 -6.06 -14.39
C GLY A 279 -30.50 -5.35 -13.72
N CYS A 280 -29.49 -6.12 -13.34
CA CYS A 280 -28.23 -5.58 -12.78
C CYS A 280 -27.34 -5.07 -13.92
N ALA A 281 -27.05 -3.77 -13.95
CA ALA A 281 -26.23 -3.15 -14.98
C ALA A 281 -24.76 -3.58 -14.91
N VAL A 282 -24.24 -3.87 -13.70
CA VAL A 282 -22.87 -4.39 -13.53
C VAL A 282 -22.74 -5.78 -14.18
N LYS A 283 -23.69 -6.70 -13.98
CA LYS A 283 -23.67 -8.01 -14.62
C LYS A 283 -23.77 -7.89 -16.14
N GLN A 284 -24.62 -7.00 -16.64
CA GLN A 284 -24.70 -6.74 -18.06
C GLN A 284 -23.37 -6.21 -18.61
N ALA A 285 -22.71 -5.29 -17.89
CA ALA A 285 -21.41 -4.77 -18.28
C ALA A 285 -20.31 -5.86 -18.31
N VAL A 286 -20.41 -6.89 -17.45
CA VAL A 286 -19.51 -8.05 -17.49
C VAL A 286 -19.81 -8.89 -18.74
N GLU A 287 -21.08 -9.17 -19.04
CA GLU A 287 -21.50 -9.92 -20.24
C GLU A 287 -21.09 -9.22 -21.55
N ASP A 288 -21.16 -7.89 -21.57
CA ASP A 288 -20.75 -7.03 -22.68
C ASP A 288 -19.21 -6.83 -22.77
N GLY A 289 -18.43 -7.40 -21.84
CA GLY A 289 -16.97 -7.26 -21.80
C GLY A 289 -16.45 -5.89 -21.39
N LEU A 290 -17.32 -5.00 -20.86
CA LEU A 290 -16.96 -3.68 -20.35
C LEU A 290 -16.33 -3.74 -18.95
N ILE A 291 -16.61 -4.79 -18.19
CA ILE A 291 -15.97 -5.16 -16.93
C ILE A 291 -15.31 -6.52 -17.12
N SER A 292 -14.04 -6.65 -16.71
CA SER A 292 -13.32 -7.91 -16.78
C SER A 292 -13.98 -9.00 -15.92
N ALA A 293 -14.15 -10.19 -16.48
CA ALA A 293 -14.69 -11.35 -15.76
C ALA A 293 -13.78 -11.73 -14.57
N GLU A 294 -12.46 -11.58 -14.71
CA GLU A 294 -11.47 -11.87 -13.67
C GLU A 294 -11.67 -10.94 -12.45
N ARG A 295 -11.88 -9.66 -12.71
CA ARG A 295 -12.15 -8.66 -11.66
C ARG A 295 -13.50 -8.93 -10.98
N TYR A 296 -14.52 -9.25 -11.76
CA TYR A 296 -15.82 -9.62 -11.21
C TYR A 296 -15.75 -10.90 -10.37
N ASN A 297 -14.99 -11.91 -10.81
CA ASN A 297 -14.75 -13.12 -10.02
C ASN A 297 -14.01 -12.83 -8.71
N SER A 298 -13.04 -11.93 -8.72
CA SER A 298 -12.37 -11.46 -7.49
C SER A 298 -13.35 -10.81 -6.52
N TYR A 299 -14.27 -9.99 -7.03
CA TYR A 299 -15.34 -9.40 -6.23
C TYR A 299 -16.23 -10.47 -5.59
N LEU A 300 -16.70 -11.45 -6.38
CA LEU A 300 -17.53 -12.58 -5.86
C LEU A 300 -16.77 -13.36 -4.77
N GLY A 301 -15.48 -13.61 -4.98
CA GLY A 301 -14.62 -14.26 -3.98
C GLY A 301 -14.56 -13.47 -2.67
N MET A 302 -14.46 -12.14 -2.71
CA MET A 302 -14.47 -11.30 -1.50
C MET A 302 -15.81 -11.35 -0.75
N LEU A 303 -16.93 -11.44 -1.48
CA LEU A 303 -18.25 -11.61 -0.86
C LEU A 303 -18.41 -12.95 -0.13
N GLU A 304 -17.77 -14.03 -0.64
CA GLU A 304 -17.85 -15.36 -0.05
C GLU A 304 -16.97 -15.53 1.18
N GLU A 305 -15.78 -14.91 1.21
CA GLU A 305 -14.87 -15.01 2.34
C GLU A 305 -15.48 -14.45 3.63
N ASP A 306 -16.29 -13.41 3.54
CA ASP A 306 -16.96 -12.82 4.71
C ASP A 306 -17.98 -13.78 5.34
N LYS A 307 -18.46 -14.81 4.59
CA LYS A 307 -19.30 -15.88 5.13
C LYS A 307 -18.54 -16.87 6.02
N LYS A 308 -17.23 -17.04 5.82
CA LYS A 308 -16.41 -18.02 6.55
C LYS A 308 -15.86 -17.48 7.88
N PHE A 309 -15.94 -16.19 8.13
CA PHE A 309 -15.38 -15.54 9.33
C PHE A 309 -16.45 -14.93 10.24
N ARG A 310 -17.74 -15.27 10.02
CA ARG A 310 -18.85 -15.07 10.96
C ARG A 310 -19.04 -16.37 11.77
#